data_0092ed3507bbd47262f554be6bf7ce5d
#
_entry.id   0092ed3507bbd47262f554be6bf7ce5d
#
_cell.length_a   1.000
_cell.length_b   1.000
_cell.length_c   1.000
_cell.angle_alpha   90.00
_cell.angle_beta   90.00
_cell.angle_gamma   90.00
#
_symmetry.space_group_name_H-M   'P 1'
#
loop_
_entity.id
_entity.type
_entity.pdbx_description
1 polymer ?
#
loop_
_entity_poly.entity_id
_entity_poly.type
_entity_poly.pdbx_seq_one_letter_code
_entity_poly.pdbx_strand_id
1 'polypeptide(L)'
;INVPVEYSKYSPLGIRLSKRFPIEGHQLFKNGNIEIQGEASQLASLLLDVKPGMSVADICSGAGGKSLILADIMNNKGRILSLDTNKKRLENASVRLKRAGVHNVERRLVKQNWNVSGLENKFDLVLIDAPCSGIGTWSRSPDSRFNFDQKKLNDLIKIQSELLSKASMMVAPGGKLAYIVCSFLIEEGGDQIEKFKENNKIEFSEINMFNMWNDTILP
;
A
#
# COMPACT_ATOMS: atom_id res chain seq x y z
N ILE A 1 9.52 27.18 0.45
CA ILE A 1 8.04 27.25 0.52
C ILE A 1 7.71 28.33 1.52
N ASN A 2 7.01 29.40 1.11
CA ASN A 2 6.57 30.48 1.99
C ASN A 2 5.27 30.12 2.74
N VAL A 3 5.18 28.89 3.22
CA VAL A 3 4.08 28.40 4.04
C VAL A 3 4.70 27.73 5.25
N PRO A 4 4.21 27.99 6.47
CA PRO A 4 4.68 27.29 7.65
C PRO A 4 4.54 25.78 7.46
N VAL A 5 5.59 25.05 7.76
CA VAL A 5 5.67 23.61 7.70
C VAL A 5 5.97 23.05 9.08
N GLU A 6 5.39 21.90 9.38
CA GLU A 6 5.61 21.14 10.61
C GLU A 6 5.97 19.72 10.25
N TYR A 7 6.83 19.09 11.03
CA TYR A 7 7.05 17.66 10.90
C TYR A 7 5.77 16.91 11.30
N SER A 8 5.52 15.82 10.63
CA SER A 8 4.44 14.93 10.99
C SER A 8 4.66 14.36 12.41
N LYS A 9 3.57 14.15 13.15
CA LYS A 9 3.67 13.67 14.53
C LYS A 9 4.19 12.23 14.61
N TYR A 10 3.87 11.41 13.61
CA TYR A 10 4.13 9.98 13.64
C TYR A 10 5.05 9.49 12.51
N SER A 11 4.91 10.06 11.31
CA SER A 11 5.75 9.65 10.19
C SER A 11 7.06 10.42 10.14
N PRO A 12 8.23 9.74 10.22
CA PRO A 12 9.53 10.41 10.09
C PRO A 12 9.76 11.02 8.70
N LEU A 13 8.99 10.58 7.69
CA LEU A 13 9.03 11.10 6.32
C LEU A 13 8.03 12.25 6.10
N GLY A 14 7.14 12.48 7.06
CA GLY A 14 5.99 13.35 6.88
C GLY A 14 6.27 14.82 7.18
N ILE A 15 5.83 15.68 6.26
CA ILE A 15 5.76 17.14 6.45
C ILE A 15 4.31 17.57 6.28
N ARG A 16 3.81 18.36 7.21
CA ARG A 16 2.46 18.94 7.16
C ARG A 16 2.54 20.41 6.81
N LEU A 17 1.68 20.84 5.91
CA LEU A 17 1.49 22.26 5.58
C LEU A 17 0.36 22.81 6.45
N SER A 18 0.58 23.96 7.08
CA SER A 18 -0.44 24.62 7.92
C SER A 18 -1.61 25.19 7.11
N LYS A 19 -1.42 25.42 5.81
CA LYS A 19 -2.40 25.96 4.87
C LYS A 19 -2.39 25.21 3.56
N ARG A 20 -3.51 25.22 2.82
CA ARG A 20 -3.52 24.77 1.43
C ARG A 20 -2.51 25.55 0.61
N PHE A 21 -1.69 24.83 -0.13
CA PHE A 21 -0.68 25.38 -1.01
C PHE A 21 -0.67 24.55 -2.31
N PRO A 22 -0.57 25.19 -3.50
CA PRO A 22 -0.52 24.49 -4.77
C PRO A 22 0.85 23.82 -4.96
N ILE A 23 1.11 22.80 -4.17
CA ILE A 23 2.41 22.12 -4.08
C ILE A 23 2.87 21.55 -5.42
N GLU A 24 1.93 21.15 -6.28
CA GLU A 24 2.23 20.60 -7.62
C GLU A 24 2.95 21.60 -8.53
N GLY A 25 2.75 22.90 -8.30
CA GLY A 25 3.48 23.97 -8.99
C GLY A 25 4.89 24.19 -8.47
N HIS A 26 5.22 23.68 -7.28
CA HIS A 26 6.48 23.94 -6.61
C HIS A 26 7.63 23.11 -7.18
N GLN A 27 8.84 23.68 -7.21
CA GLN A 27 10.01 23.03 -7.81
C GLN A 27 10.38 21.71 -7.13
N LEU A 28 10.27 21.61 -5.81
CA LEU A 28 10.53 20.36 -5.08
C LEU A 28 9.60 19.22 -5.52
N PHE A 29 8.33 19.52 -5.79
CA PHE A 29 7.39 18.53 -6.30
C PHE A 29 7.71 18.15 -7.75
N LYS A 30 7.98 19.14 -8.60
CA LYS A 30 8.35 18.90 -10.00
C LYS A 30 9.63 18.07 -10.13
N ASN A 31 10.58 18.27 -9.23
CA ASN A 31 11.84 17.52 -9.18
C ASN A 31 11.72 16.16 -8.48
N GLY A 32 10.55 15.80 -7.93
CA GLY A 32 10.35 14.53 -7.25
C GLY A 32 10.92 14.43 -5.84
N ASN A 33 11.36 15.55 -5.26
CA ASN A 33 11.89 15.59 -3.89
C ASN A 33 10.82 15.45 -2.81
N ILE A 34 9.57 15.77 -3.15
CA ILE A 34 8.42 15.65 -2.26
C ILE A 34 7.22 15.07 -3.02
N GLU A 35 6.34 14.37 -2.27
CA GLU A 35 5.13 13.76 -2.81
C GLU A 35 3.95 13.98 -1.87
N ILE A 36 2.73 14.03 -2.44
CA ILE A 36 1.49 14.14 -1.67
C ILE A 36 1.04 12.75 -1.23
N GLN A 37 1.05 12.50 0.08
CA GLN A 37 0.59 11.24 0.63
C GLN A 37 0.04 11.40 2.04
N GLY A 38 -0.98 10.59 2.40
CA GLY A 38 -1.50 10.57 3.77
C GLY A 38 -0.53 9.90 4.75
N GLU A 39 -0.41 10.46 5.96
CA GLU A 39 0.48 9.95 7.01
C GLU A 39 0.27 8.47 7.32
N ALA A 40 -0.98 8.01 7.47
CA ALA A 40 -1.28 6.59 7.71
C ALA A 40 -0.75 5.67 6.59
N SER A 41 -0.77 6.13 5.34
CA SER A 41 -0.23 5.38 4.21
C SER A 41 1.30 5.30 4.24
N GLN A 42 1.96 6.37 4.72
CA GLN A 42 3.41 6.38 4.95
C GLN A 42 3.79 5.39 6.05
N LEU A 43 3.11 5.47 7.20
CA LEU A 43 3.34 4.59 8.35
C LEU A 43 3.14 3.11 7.98
N ALA A 44 2.04 2.79 7.31
CA ALA A 44 1.79 1.43 6.84
C ALA A 44 2.92 0.90 5.94
N SER A 45 3.51 1.77 5.08
CA SER A 45 4.63 1.37 4.22
C SER A 45 5.94 1.19 4.99
N LEU A 46 6.21 2.04 5.99
CA LEU A 46 7.41 1.95 6.84
C LEU A 46 7.42 0.66 7.66
N LEU A 47 6.25 0.22 8.14
CA LEU A 47 6.10 -1.00 8.93
C LEU A 47 6.30 -2.29 8.14
N LEU A 48 6.43 -2.24 6.82
CA LEU A 48 6.66 -3.43 5.99
C LEU A 48 8.09 -3.98 6.08
N ASP A 49 9.01 -3.21 6.66
CA ASP A 49 10.40 -3.60 6.90
C ASP A 49 11.09 -4.16 5.63
N VAL A 50 10.92 -3.45 4.51
CA VAL A 50 11.60 -3.80 3.26
C VAL A 50 13.09 -3.41 3.32
N LYS A 51 13.91 -4.16 2.62
CA LYS A 51 15.36 -3.93 2.54
C LYS A 51 15.78 -3.79 1.07
N PRO A 52 16.87 -3.06 0.79
CA PRO A 52 17.49 -3.05 -0.53
C PRO A 52 17.79 -4.47 -1.05
N GLY A 53 17.41 -4.75 -2.28
CA GLY A 53 17.61 -6.05 -2.93
C GLY A 53 16.42 -7.00 -2.88
N MET A 54 15.41 -6.73 -2.05
CA MET A 54 14.18 -7.55 -1.98
C MET A 54 13.39 -7.54 -3.28
N SER A 55 12.63 -8.62 -3.49
CA SER A 55 11.57 -8.74 -4.49
C SER A 55 10.22 -8.51 -3.82
N VAL A 56 9.51 -7.48 -4.23
CA VAL A 56 8.24 -7.04 -3.61
C VAL A 56 7.11 -7.08 -4.64
N ALA A 57 5.93 -7.57 -4.25
CA ALA A 57 4.69 -7.38 -5.03
C ALA A 57 3.77 -6.40 -4.29
N ASP A 58 3.27 -5.39 -5.01
CA ASP A 58 2.28 -4.41 -4.53
C ASP A 58 0.98 -4.63 -5.30
N ILE A 59 0.04 -5.34 -4.68
CA ILE A 59 -1.25 -5.71 -5.26
C ILE A 59 -2.27 -4.60 -4.96
N CYS A 60 -3.03 -4.21 -5.99
CA CYS A 60 -3.91 -3.05 -5.97
C CYS A 60 -3.13 -1.74 -5.75
N SER A 61 -1.97 -1.62 -6.39
CA SER A 61 -1.00 -0.54 -6.20
C SER A 61 -1.52 0.87 -6.49
N GLY A 62 -2.66 0.98 -7.19
CA GLY A 62 -3.28 2.25 -7.52
C GLY A 62 -2.36 3.18 -8.29
N ALA A 63 -2.25 4.41 -7.82
CA ALA A 63 -1.35 5.43 -8.38
C ALA A 63 0.09 5.32 -7.84
N GLY A 64 0.48 4.19 -7.26
CA GLY A 64 1.86 3.87 -6.89
C GLY A 64 2.38 4.56 -5.62
N GLY A 65 1.49 5.02 -4.73
CA GLY A 65 1.92 5.74 -3.53
C GLY A 65 2.76 4.89 -2.59
N LYS A 66 2.34 3.65 -2.29
CA LYS A 66 3.10 2.72 -1.47
C LYS A 66 4.33 2.20 -2.22
N SER A 67 4.18 1.82 -3.50
CA SER A 67 5.34 1.44 -4.34
C SER A 67 6.45 2.49 -4.34
N LEU A 68 6.10 3.79 -4.32
CA LEU A 68 7.06 4.89 -4.27
C LEU A 68 7.89 4.87 -2.97
N ILE A 69 7.23 4.77 -1.81
CA ILE A 69 7.92 4.69 -0.51
C ILE A 69 8.78 3.43 -0.43
N LEU A 70 8.26 2.29 -0.88
CA LEU A 70 9.01 1.05 -0.88
C LEU A 70 10.27 1.16 -1.75
N ALA A 71 10.18 1.77 -2.93
CA ALA A 71 11.31 2.00 -3.81
C ALA A 71 12.36 2.93 -3.17
N ASP A 72 11.93 3.95 -2.44
CA ASP A 72 12.80 4.86 -1.69
C ASP A 72 13.53 4.12 -0.57
N ILE A 73 12.82 3.40 0.30
CA ILE A 73 13.42 2.59 1.38
C ILE A 73 14.41 1.54 0.79
N MET A 74 14.08 0.95 -0.34
CA MET A 74 14.93 0.00 -1.04
C MET A 74 16.11 0.67 -1.78
N ASN A 75 16.23 2.00 -1.76
CA ASN A 75 17.26 2.75 -2.51
C ASN A 75 17.30 2.35 -4.00
N ASN A 76 16.14 2.13 -4.61
CA ASN A 76 16.00 1.64 -6.00
C ASN A 76 16.71 0.29 -6.27
N LYS A 77 17.04 -0.49 -5.24
CA LYS A 77 17.68 -1.82 -5.38
C LYS A 77 16.64 -2.92 -5.18
N GLY A 78 16.79 -4.01 -5.96
CA GLY A 78 15.79 -5.07 -5.99
C GLY A 78 14.69 -4.80 -7.00
N ARG A 79 13.50 -5.36 -6.79
CA ARG A 79 12.38 -5.28 -7.74
C ARG A 79 11.05 -5.08 -7.01
N ILE A 80 10.22 -4.20 -7.54
CA ILE A 80 8.82 -4.06 -7.11
C ILE A 80 7.92 -4.35 -8.32
N LEU A 81 7.00 -5.30 -8.18
CA LEU A 81 5.95 -5.59 -9.15
C LEU A 81 4.64 -4.97 -8.68
N SER A 82 4.22 -3.88 -9.30
CA SER A 82 2.96 -3.18 -9.01
C SER A 82 1.85 -3.68 -9.91
N LEU A 83 0.82 -4.28 -9.33
CA LEU A 83 -0.34 -4.83 -10.02
C LEU A 83 -1.59 -3.97 -9.76
N ASP A 84 -2.31 -3.61 -10.79
CA ASP A 84 -3.63 -2.96 -10.66
C ASP A 84 -4.52 -3.32 -11.85
N THR A 85 -5.83 -3.29 -11.63
CA THR A 85 -6.84 -3.51 -12.68
C THR A 85 -7.20 -2.22 -13.42
N ASN A 86 -6.78 -1.06 -12.93
CA ASN A 86 -7.12 0.25 -13.47
C ASN A 86 -5.92 0.85 -14.24
N LYS A 87 -6.03 0.83 -15.57
CA LYS A 87 -5.01 1.37 -16.46
C LYS A 87 -4.64 2.83 -16.16
N LYS A 88 -5.63 3.69 -15.93
CA LYS A 88 -5.41 5.13 -15.66
C LYS A 88 -4.63 5.35 -14.36
N ARG A 89 -4.89 4.53 -13.33
CA ARG A 89 -4.11 4.58 -12.08
C ARG A 89 -2.65 4.20 -12.31
N LEU A 90 -2.39 3.14 -13.08
CA LEU A 90 -1.02 2.74 -13.43
C LEU A 90 -0.29 3.76 -14.31
N GLU A 91 -1.00 4.47 -15.19
CA GLU A 91 -0.44 5.59 -15.95
C GLU A 91 -0.06 6.74 -15.02
N ASN A 92 -0.91 7.11 -14.07
CA ASN A 92 -0.59 8.10 -13.05
C ASN A 92 0.61 7.67 -12.18
N ALA A 93 0.68 6.39 -11.82
CA ALA A 93 1.85 5.83 -11.12
C ALA A 93 3.13 6.00 -11.95
N SER A 94 3.06 5.80 -13.27
CA SER A 94 4.21 6.01 -14.16
C SER A 94 4.78 7.42 -14.07
N VAL A 95 3.90 8.42 -14.16
CA VAL A 95 4.31 9.83 -14.08
C VAL A 95 4.95 10.14 -12.72
N ARG A 96 4.33 9.66 -11.65
CA ARG A 96 4.81 9.84 -10.26
C ARG A 96 6.18 9.20 -10.04
N LEU A 97 6.32 7.93 -10.37
CA LEU A 97 7.56 7.17 -10.22
C LEU A 97 8.72 7.76 -11.04
N LYS A 98 8.43 8.15 -12.30
CA LYS A 98 9.43 8.81 -13.16
C LYS A 98 9.89 10.15 -12.57
N ARG A 99 8.95 10.97 -12.07
CA ARG A 99 9.28 12.24 -11.43
C ARG A 99 10.19 12.07 -10.22
N ALA A 100 9.97 11.02 -9.41
CA ALA A 100 10.77 10.70 -8.23
C ALA A 100 12.07 9.91 -8.54
N GLY A 101 12.40 9.69 -9.81
CA GLY A 101 13.62 8.95 -10.18
C GLY A 101 13.58 7.45 -9.84
N VAL A 102 12.40 6.89 -9.66
CA VAL A 102 12.22 5.46 -9.37
C VAL A 102 12.32 4.64 -10.65
N HIS A 103 13.15 3.58 -10.63
CA HIS A 103 13.41 2.73 -11.80
C HIS A 103 13.33 1.22 -11.51
N ASN A 104 13.12 0.80 -10.27
CA ASN A 104 13.00 -0.61 -9.89
C ASN A 104 11.54 -1.10 -9.78
N VAL A 105 10.56 -0.31 -10.24
CA VAL A 105 9.13 -0.64 -10.23
C VAL A 105 8.65 -1.03 -11.62
N GLU A 106 8.29 -2.30 -11.77
CA GLU A 106 7.52 -2.81 -12.91
C GLU A 106 6.03 -2.63 -12.65
N ARG A 107 5.29 -2.03 -13.57
CA ARG A 107 3.84 -1.86 -13.47
C ARG A 107 3.15 -2.80 -14.45
N ARG A 108 2.19 -3.57 -13.97
CA ARG A 108 1.47 -4.54 -14.79
C ARG A 108 -0.03 -4.38 -14.61
N LEU A 109 -0.72 -4.12 -15.73
CA LEU A 109 -2.18 -4.16 -15.77
C LEU A 109 -2.63 -5.61 -15.72
N VAL A 110 -3.50 -5.93 -14.78
CA VAL A 110 -4.11 -7.25 -14.64
C VAL A 110 -5.62 -7.17 -14.83
N LYS A 111 -6.24 -8.28 -15.24
CA LYS A 111 -7.71 -8.40 -15.27
C LYS A 111 -8.24 -8.67 -13.87
N GLN A 112 -9.52 -8.44 -13.64
CA GLN A 112 -10.14 -8.72 -12.34
C GLN A 112 -9.99 -10.19 -11.90
N ASN A 113 -10.03 -11.11 -12.86
CA ASN A 113 -9.87 -12.56 -12.64
C ASN A 113 -8.46 -13.07 -12.98
N TRP A 114 -7.41 -12.25 -12.79
CA TRP A 114 -6.04 -12.67 -13.04
C TRP A 114 -5.63 -13.87 -12.17
N ASN A 115 -4.72 -14.68 -12.67
CA ASN A 115 -4.11 -15.78 -11.92
C ASN A 115 -2.66 -15.45 -11.54
N VAL A 116 -2.09 -16.22 -10.65
CA VAL A 116 -0.73 -16.05 -10.14
C VAL A 116 0.33 -16.76 -10.97
N SER A 117 -0.07 -17.38 -12.09
CA SER A 117 0.83 -18.19 -12.92
C SER A 117 2.14 -17.48 -13.25
N GLY A 118 3.24 -18.10 -12.89
CA GLY A 118 4.59 -17.57 -13.03
C GLY A 118 5.00 -16.54 -11.99
N LEU A 119 4.18 -16.30 -10.95
CA LEU A 119 4.48 -15.41 -9.83
C LEU A 119 4.60 -16.14 -8.48
N GLU A 120 4.35 -17.44 -8.45
CA GLU A 120 4.33 -18.27 -7.24
C GLU A 120 5.69 -18.30 -6.56
N ASN A 121 5.71 -18.16 -5.24
CA ASN A 121 6.90 -18.27 -4.38
C ASN A 121 8.08 -17.34 -4.80
N LYS A 122 7.79 -16.13 -5.31
CA LYS A 122 8.82 -15.25 -5.89
C LYS A 122 9.11 -13.98 -5.11
N PHE A 123 8.31 -13.66 -4.10
CA PHE A 123 8.41 -12.37 -3.45
C PHE A 123 8.74 -12.50 -1.96
N ASP A 124 9.74 -11.75 -1.53
CA ASP A 124 10.10 -11.61 -0.12
C ASP A 124 9.02 -10.89 0.68
N LEU A 125 8.27 -10.00 0.00
CA LEU A 125 7.10 -9.32 0.54
C LEU A 125 6.00 -9.26 -0.52
N VAL A 126 4.79 -9.64 -0.15
CA VAL A 126 3.59 -9.36 -0.92
C VAL A 126 2.71 -8.42 -0.11
N LEU A 127 2.47 -7.23 -0.63
CA LEU A 127 1.59 -6.22 -0.08
C LEU A 127 0.25 -6.24 -0.81
N ILE A 128 -0.85 -6.24 -0.07
CA ILE A 128 -2.20 -6.01 -0.58
C ILE A 128 -2.72 -4.71 0.03
N ASP A 129 -2.83 -3.65 -0.78
CA ASP A 129 -3.60 -2.45 -0.44
C ASP A 129 -5.03 -2.64 -0.93
N ALA A 130 -5.80 -3.43 -0.17
CA ALA A 130 -7.04 -4.02 -0.66
C ALA A 130 -8.12 -2.96 -0.95
N PRO A 131 -8.90 -3.13 -2.04
CA PRO A 131 -10.10 -2.34 -2.22
C PRO A 131 -11.04 -2.58 -1.04
N CYS A 132 -11.50 -1.51 -0.41
CA CYS A 132 -12.31 -1.56 0.80
C CYS A 132 -13.36 -0.44 0.81
N SER A 133 -14.25 -0.46 1.78
CA SER A 133 -15.29 0.57 1.96
C SER A 133 -14.73 1.98 2.11
N GLY A 134 -13.48 2.12 2.56
CA GLY A 134 -12.83 3.41 2.77
C GLY A 134 -13.40 4.21 3.93
N ILE A 135 -14.14 3.61 4.85
CA ILE A 135 -14.78 4.27 6.00
C ILE A 135 -13.79 5.12 6.80
N GLY A 136 -12.55 4.65 6.97
CA GLY A 136 -11.49 5.39 7.64
C GLY A 136 -11.02 6.66 6.92
N THR A 137 -11.49 6.88 5.68
CA THR A 137 -11.12 8.05 4.86
C THR A 137 -12.26 9.05 4.64
N TRP A 138 -13.43 8.86 5.24
CA TRP A 138 -14.60 9.72 5.04
C TRP A 138 -14.37 11.19 5.42
N SER A 139 -13.47 11.46 6.35
CA SER A 139 -13.06 12.85 6.65
C SER A 139 -12.41 13.57 5.46
N ARG A 140 -11.79 12.81 4.53
CA ARG A 140 -11.14 13.34 3.31
C ARG A 140 -12.02 13.19 2.06
N SER A 141 -12.96 12.27 2.09
CA SER A 141 -13.86 11.94 0.98
C SER A 141 -15.28 11.74 1.52
N PRO A 142 -15.95 12.81 2.01
CA PRO A 142 -17.24 12.71 2.69
C PRO A 142 -18.35 12.14 1.80
N ASP A 143 -18.24 12.34 0.48
CA ASP A 143 -19.25 11.84 -0.47
C ASP A 143 -19.25 10.31 -0.59
N SER A 144 -18.16 9.64 -0.23
CA SER A 144 -18.08 8.18 -0.29
C SER A 144 -19.03 7.48 0.68
N ARG A 145 -19.43 8.13 1.78
CA ARG A 145 -20.41 7.61 2.75
C ARG A 145 -21.80 7.38 2.14
N PHE A 146 -22.20 8.21 1.17
CA PHE A 146 -23.50 8.09 0.53
C PHE A 146 -23.58 6.91 -0.45
N ASN A 147 -22.44 6.38 -0.86
CA ASN A 147 -22.33 5.24 -1.75
C ASN A 147 -22.07 3.93 -1.01
N PHE A 148 -22.08 3.94 0.33
CA PHE A 148 -21.88 2.75 1.16
C PHE A 148 -23.21 2.03 1.36
N ASP A 149 -23.24 0.74 1.06
CA ASP A 149 -24.34 -0.16 1.34
C ASP A 149 -23.82 -1.58 1.66
N GLN A 150 -24.67 -2.41 2.26
CA GLN A 150 -24.31 -3.76 2.70
C GLN A 150 -23.93 -4.68 1.54
N LYS A 151 -24.55 -4.50 0.37
CA LYS A 151 -24.22 -5.32 -0.81
C LYS A 151 -22.80 -5.05 -1.28
N LYS A 152 -22.42 -3.78 -1.38
CA LYS A 152 -21.05 -3.38 -1.74
C LYS A 152 -20.03 -3.88 -0.73
N LEU A 153 -20.35 -3.81 0.57
CA LEU A 153 -19.48 -4.37 1.60
C LEU A 153 -19.26 -5.86 1.38
N ASN A 154 -20.32 -6.61 1.16
CA ASN A 154 -20.23 -8.05 0.92
C ASN A 154 -19.40 -8.40 -0.34
N ASP A 155 -19.52 -7.60 -1.39
CA ASP A 155 -18.74 -7.77 -2.62
C ASP A 155 -17.25 -7.46 -2.37
N LEU A 156 -16.93 -6.41 -1.60
CA LEU A 156 -15.56 -6.08 -1.21
C LEU A 156 -14.92 -7.18 -0.35
N ILE A 157 -15.65 -7.72 0.63
CA ILE A 157 -15.21 -8.83 1.49
C ILE A 157 -14.82 -10.06 0.64
N LYS A 158 -15.59 -10.39 -0.39
CA LYS A 158 -15.24 -11.49 -1.32
C LYS A 158 -13.97 -11.20 -2.09
N ILE A 159 -13.84 -10.00 -2.65
CA ILE A 159 -12.64 -9.56 -3.38
C ILE A 159 -11.41 -9.62 -2.47
N GLN A 160 -11.52 -9.16 -1.25
CA GLN A 160 -10.45 -9.17 -0.25
C GLN A 160 -9.98 -10.59 0.07
N SER A 161 -10.93 -11.52 0.28
CA SER A 161 -10.62 -12.93 0.52
C SER A 161 -9.91 -13.58 -0.68
N GLU A 162 -10.35 -13.29 -1.91
CA GLU A 162 -9.71 -13.79 -3.13
C GLU A 162 -8.29 -13.21 -3.30
N LEU A 163 -8.09 -11.92 -2.99
CA LEU A 163 -6.78 -11.29 -3.07
C LEU A 163 -5.80 -11.88 -2.04
N LEU A 164 -6.24 -12.12 -0.81
CA LEU A 164 -5.45 -12.79 0.22
C LEU A 164 -5.00 -14.18 -0.24
N SER A 165 -5.92 -14.98 -0.80
CA SER A 165 -5.61 -16.29 -1.32
C SER A 165 -4.61 -16.25 -2.49
N LYS A 166 -4.75 -15.32 -3.43
CA LYS A 166 -3.80 -15.16 -4.54
C LYS A 166 -2.43 -14.68 -4.05
N ALA A 167 -2.41 -13.71 -3.15
CA ALA A 167 -1.19 -13.13 -2.62
C ALA A 167 -0.37 -14.14 -1.83
N SER A 168 -1.02 -15.02 -1.05
CA SER A 168 -0.31 -16.04 -0.28
C SER A 168 0.50 -17.00 -1.15
N MET A 169 -0.01 -17.34 -2.34
CA MET A 169 0.73 -18.19 -3.29
C MET A 169 1.95 -17.50 -3.91
N MET A 170 2.03 -16.16 -3.85
CA MET A 170 3.16 -15.40 -4.40
C MET A 170 4.31 -15.23 -3.41
N VAL A 171 4.06 -15.42 -2.11
CA VAL A 171 5.06 -15.26 -1.05
C VAL A 171 6.11 -16.36 -1.15
N ALA A 172 7.38 -15.99 -1.19
CA ALA A 172 8.49 -16.94 -1.13
C ALA A 172 8.58 -17.59 0.26
N PRO A 173 9.16 -18.80 0.39
CA PRO A 173 9.43 -19.38 1.70
C PRO A 173 10.21 -18.40 2.60
N GLY A 174 9.71 -18.14 3.81
CA GLY A 174 10.25 -17.14 4.73
C GLY A 174 9.92 -15.68 4.40
N GLY A 175 9.15 -15.43 3.34
CA GLY A 175 8.67 -14.10 2.98
C GLY A 175 7.49 -13.64 3.84
N LYS A 176 7.04 -12.41 3.61
CA LYS A 176 5.98 -11.76 4.37
C LYS A 176 4.75 -11.48 3.48
N LEU A 177 3.57 -11.62 4.05
CA LEU A 177 2.30 -11.16 3.48
C LEU A 177 1.77 -10.00 4.33
N ALA A 178 1.54 -8.86 3.71
CA ALA A 178 0.97 -7.69 4.36
C ALA A 178 -0.40 -7.36 3.75
N TYR A 179 -1.39 -7.20 4.62
CA TYR A 179 -2.76 -6.84 4.24
C TYR A 179 -3.14 -5.50 4.86
N ILE A 180 -3.55 -4.55 4.02
CA ILE A 180 -3.87 -3.18 4.41
C ILE A 180 -5.25 -2.82 3.87
N VAL A 181 -6.08 -2.21 4.73
CA VAL A 181 -7.35 -1.58 4.37
C VAL A 181 -7.43 -0.19 5.00
N CYS A 182 -8.07 0.74 4.33
CA CYS A 182 -8.41 2.05 4.88
C CYS A 182 -9.83 2.03 5.49
N SER A 183 -10.14 0.98 6.23
CA SER A 183 -11.41 0.73 6.92
C SER A 183 -11.16 0.31 8.36
N PHE A 184 -12.10 0.59 9.25
CA PHE A 184 -12.12 0.08 10.62
C PHE A 184 -13.26 -0.91 10.86
N LEU A 185 -13.91 -1.38 9.79
CA LEU A 185 -14.87 -2.48 9.88
C LEU A 185 -14.14 -3.78 10.15
N ILE A 186 -14.62 -4.53 11.14
CA ILE A 186 -14.02 -5.80 11.50
C ILE A 186 -14.10 -6.81 10.36
N GLU A 187 -15.18 -6.75 9.58
CA GLU A 187 -15.44 -7.62 8.41
C GLU A 187 -14.41 -7.43 7.30
N GLU A 188 -13.82 -6.23 7.19
CA GLU A 188 -12.78 -5.92 6.19
C GLU A 188 -11.36 -6.09 6.75
N GLY A 189 -11.20 -6.16 8.07
CA GLY A 189 -9.93 -6.28 8.79
C GLY A 189 -9.78 -7.62 9.48
N GLY A 190 -10.11 -7.67 10.75
CA GLY A 190 -9.91 -8.82 11.63
C GLY A 190 -10.52 -10.11 11.11
N ASP A 191 -11.78 -10.08 10.68
CA ASP A 191 -12.48 -11.27 10.18
C ASP A 191 -11.83 -11.85 8.91
N GLN A 192 -11.27 -11.00 8.03
CA GLN A 192 -10.52 -11.46 6.86
C GLN A 192 -9.24 -12.21 7.26
N ILE A 193 -8.54 -11.70 8.25
CA ILE A 193 -7.29 -12.31 8.73
C ILE A 193 -7.58 -13.63 9.46
N GLU A 194 -8.59 -13.67 10.33
CA GLU A 194 -8.95 -14.91 11.03
C GLU A 194 -9.37 -16.01 10.05
N LYS A 195 -10.23 -15.68 9.08
CA LYS A 195 -10.64 -16.59 8.02
C LYS A 195 -9.45 -17.07 7.16
N PHE A 196 -8.52 -16.17 6.84
CA PHE A 196 -7.32 -16.52 6.10
C PHE A 196 -6.43 -17.47 6.92
N LYS A 197 -6.23 -17.22 8.22
CA LYS A 197 -5.47 -18.08 9.13
C LYS A 197 -6.08 -19.47 9.27
N GLU A 198 -7.41 -19.56 9.38
CA GLU A 198 -8.11 -20.84 9.43
C GLU A 198 -7.83 -21.72 8.22
N ASN A 199 -7.76 -21.12 7.04
CA ASN A 199 -7.49 -21.82 5.79
C ASN A 199 -6.00 -22.13 5.56
N ASN A 200 -5.07 -21.44 6.26
CA ASN A 200 -3.62 -21.51 6.02
C ASN A 200 -2.81 -21.74 7.33
N LYS A 201 -3.36 -22.48 8.30
CA LYS A 201 -2.79 -22.66 9.66
C LYS A 201 -1.34 -23.13 9.73
N ILE A 202 -0.87 -23.84 8.73
CA ILE A 202 0.47 -24.45 8.72
C ILE A 202 1.48 -23.55 8.00
N GLU A 203 1.04 -22.60 7.17
CA GLU A 203 1.90 -21.86 6.25
C GLU A 203 2.26 -20.45 6.74
N PHE A 204 1.38 -19.81 7.55
CA PHE A 204 1.56 -18.42 7.96
C PHE A 204 1.42 -18.25 9.48
N SER A 205 2.36 -17.49 10.05
CA SER A 205 2.28 -16.99 11.44
C SER A 205 2.11 -15.47 11.44
N GLU A 206 1.40 -14.95 12.42
CA GLU A 206 1.17 -13.52 12.56
C GLU A 206 2.42 -12.80 13.08
N ILE A 207 2.74 -11.65 12.50
CA ILE A 207 3.80 -10.76 12.97
C ILE A 207 3.17 -9.68 13.86
N ASN A 208 3.66 -9.53 15.08
CA ASN A 208 3.19 -8.51 16.01
C ASN A 208 3.64 -7.11 15.56
N MET A 209 2.73 -6.36 14.95
CA MET A 209 2.98 -5.02 14.44
C MET A 209 3.24 -3.98 15.54
N PHE A 210 2.82 -4.24 16.79
CA PHE A 210 3.07 -3.32 17.90
C PHE A 210 4.56 -3.21 18.24
N ASN A 211 5.26 -4.34 18.24
CA ASN A 211 6.70 -4.34 18.43
C ASN A 211 7.41 -3.62 17.29
N MET A 212 7.02 -3.90 16.04
CA MET A 212 7.55 -3.19 14.87
C MET A 212 7.31 -1.68 14.92
N TRP A 213 6.13 -1.26 15.41
CA TRP A 213 5.81 0.15 15.59
C TRP A 213 6.78 0.84 16.55
N ASN A 214 7.03 0.26 17.71
CA ASN A 214 7.93 0.81 18.71
C ASN A 214 9.38 0.91 18.19
N ASP A 215 9.84 -0.11 17.47
CA ASP A 215 11.21 -0.15 16.98
C ASP A 215 11.46 0.77 15.77
N THR A 216 10.40 1.06 14.99
CA THR A 216 10.53 1.77 13.71
C THR A 216 10.04 3.21 13.76
N ILE A 217 9.00 3.50 14.53
CA ILE A 217 8.26 4.77 14.50
C ILE A 217 8.48 5.60 15.76
N LEU A 218 8.61 4.95 16.90
CA LEU A 218 8.85 5.59 18.20
C LEU A 218 10.22 5.14 18.72
N PRO A 219 11.30 5.81 18.30
CA PRO A 219 12.62 5.55 18.87
C PRO A 219 12.72 6.03 20.33
#